data_825275f22bd3aef35d40e59054670a9c
#
_entry.id   825275f22bd3aef35d40e59054670a9c
#
_cell.length_a   1.000
_cell.length_b   1.000
_cell.length_c   1.000
_cell.angle_alpha   90.00
_cell.angle_beta   90.00
_cell.angle_gamma   90.00
#
_symmetry.space_group_name_H-M   'P 1'
#
loop_
_entity.id
_entity.type
_entity.pdbx_description
1 polymer ?
#
loop_
_entity_poly.entity_id
_entity_poly.type
_entity_poly.pdbx_seq_one_letter_code
_entity_poly.pdbx_strand_id
1 'polypeptide(L)'
;MPFDTPMDFSGWLLEMSSISTWRFQFYTLFSMAIGRPSEWVRLSTPTREMPKLVRNARIFMVIGATILGLALAGQTWLFWFLILPRILGTPVMLMFTLIQHVEMQDNSPSILESTRSFRTVWPASFLYAHMNNHVEHHLFPQVPFYALPKLQETIREQVPEADPGFWRTNLEVLSVVWRRSRGRHTKAATIRQAPHMIAEGGFERIASRSM
;
A
#
# COMPACT_ATOMS: atom_id res chain seq x y z
N MET A 1 7.65 -1.29 -6.71
CA MET A 1 6.23 -1.14 -6.32
C MET A 1 5.36 -1.88 -7.33
N PRO A 2 4.17 -2.37 -6.97
CA PRO A 2 3.29 -3.07 -7.91
C PRO A 2 2.58 -2.15 -8.92
N PHE A 3 2.80 -0.83 -8.86
CA PHE A 3 2.14 0.14 -9.72
C PHE A 3 3.14 0.71 -10.72
N ASP A 4 2.76 0.71 -12.01
CA ASP A 4 3.54 1.39 -13.03
C ASP A 4 3.35 2.90 -12.87
N THR A 5 4.42 3.61 -12.59
CA THR A 5 4.45 5.07 -12.56
C THR A 5 5.37 5.58 -13.69
N PRO A 6 5.00 6.63 -14.35
CA PRO A 6 3.83 7.49 -14.20
C PRO A 6 2.54 6.85 -14.74
N MET A 7 1.47 6.88 -13.92
CA MET A 7 0.17 6.28 -14.27
C MET A 7 -0.67 7.21 -15.15
N ASP A 8 -1.31 6.66 -16.17
CA ASP A 8 -2.35 7.35 -16.95
C ASP A 8 -3.76 7.00 -16.47
N PHE A 9 -4.81 7.58 -17.07
CA PHE A 9 -6.18 7.32 -16.64
C PHE A 9 -6.62 5.87 -16.86
N SER A 10 -6.14 5.23 -17.93
CA SER A 10 -6.46 3.83 -18.21
C SER A 10 -5.82 2.90 -17.20
N GLY A 11 -4.56 3.15 -16.84
CA GLY A 11 -3.85 2.44 -15.78
C GLY A 11 -4.52 2.64 -14.42
N TRP A 12 -4.90 3.87 -14.08
CA TRP A 12 -5.64 4.16 -12.86
C TRP A 12 -6.99 3.42 -12.80
N LEU A 13 -7.75 3.40 -13.89
CA LEU A 13 -9.03 2.69 -13.95
C LEU A 13 -8.84 1.17 -13.81
N LEU A 14 -7.80 0.63 -14.45
CA LEU A 14 -7.44 -0.78 -14.34
C LEU A 14 -7.09 -1.15 -12.89
N GLU A 15 -6.29 -0.33 -12.21
CA GLU A 15 -5.98 -0.55 -10.79
C GLU A 15 -7.23 -0.43 -9.91
N MET A 16 -8.07 0.60 -10.11
CA MET A 16 -9.34 0.76 -9.38
C MET A 16 -10.32 -0.40 -9.61
N SER A 17 -10.28 -1.05 -10.79
CA SER A 17 -11.05 -2.28 -11.04
C SER A 17 -10.59 -3.46 -10.19
N SER A 18 -9.40 -3.35 -9.58
CA SER A 18 -8.73 -4.42 -8.82
C SER A 18 -8.35 -5.66 -9.63
N ILE A 19 -8.52 -5.65 -10.95
CA ILE A 19 -8.20 -6.80 -11.81
C ILE A 19 -6.71 -7.13 -11.75
N SER A 20 -5.85 -6.12 -11.88
CA SER A 20 -4.39 -6.29 -11.77
C SER A 20 -3.99 -6.89 -10.43
N THR A 21 -4.54 -6.35 -9.34
CA THR A 21 -4.30 -6.80 -7.97
C THR A 21 -4.74 -8.25 -7.77
N TRP A 22 -5.94 -8.61 -8.22
CA TRP A 22 -6.45 -9.99 -8.11
C TRP A 22 -5.63 -10.96 -8.95
N ARG A 23 -5.27 -10.60 -10.18
CA ARG A 23 -4.40 -11.42 -11.04
C ARG A 23 -3.05 -11.65 -10.38
N PHE A 24 -2.42 -10.60 -9.88
CA PHE A 24 -1.13 -10.68 -9.19
C PHE A 24 -1.20 -11.55 -7.93
N GLN A 25 -2.20 -11.34 -7.07
CA GLN A 25 -2.38 -12.12 -5.85
C GLN A 25 -2.63 -13.61 -6.16
N PHE A 26 -3.51 -13.89 -7.11
CA PHE A 26 -3.82 -15.26 -7.52
C PHE A 26 -2.60 -15.95 -8.14
N TYR A 27 -1.92 -15.28 -9.07
CA TYR A 27 -0.69 -15.80 -9.68
C TYR A 27 0.38 -16.10 -8.62
N THR A 28 0.61 -15.18 -7.70
CA THR A 28 1.60 -15.34 -6.63
C THR A 28 1.24 -16.51 -5.72
N LEU A 29 -0.02 -16.60 -5.28
CA LEU A 29 -0.48 -17.68 -4.42
C LEU A 29 -0.40 -19.04 -5.13
N PHE A 30 -0.85 -19.11 -6.38
CA PHE A 30 -0.82 -20.33 -7.19
C PHE A 30 0.62 -20.79 -7.46
N SER A 31 1.49 -19.88 -7.89
CA SER A 31 2.90 -20.21 -8.16
C SER A 31 3.62 -20.72 -6.90
N MET A 32 3.35 -20.13 -5.74
CA MET A 32 3.84 -20.64 -4.46
C MET A 32 3.28 -22.02 -4.14
N ALA A 33 1.97 -22.25 -4.32
CA ALA A 33 1.34 -23.53 -3.99
C ALA A 33 1.90 -24.68 -4.81
N ILE A 34 2.25 -24.47 -6.09
CA ILE A 34 2.90 -25.48 -6.95
C ILE A 34 4.42 -25.60 -6.69
N GLY A 35 4.98 -24.83 -5.73
CA GLY A 35 6.41 -24.86 -5.40
C GLY A 35 7.30 -24.09 -6.37
N ARG A 36 6.75 -23.18 -7.17
CA ARG A 36 7.48 -22.32 -8.13
C ARG A 36 7.26 -20.84 -7.79
N PRO A 37 7.74 -20.37 -6.63
CA PRO A 37 7.57 -18.96 -6.25
C PRO A 37 8.21 -18.04 -7.28
N SER A 38 7.55 -16.89 -7.52
CA SER A 38 8.07 -15.85 -8.40
C SER A 38 9.43 -15.33 -7.91
N GLU A 39 10.19 -14.72 -8.81
CA GLU A 39 11.52 -14.16 -8.48
C GLU A 39 11.41 -13.11 -7.37
N TRP A 40 10.40 -12.26 -7.41
CA TRP A 40 10.14 -11.27 -6.35
C TRP A 40 9.98 -11.93 -4.97
N VAL A 41 9.20 -13.01 -4.86
CA VAL A 41 9.03 -13.76 -3.60
C VAL A 41 10.35 -14.37 -3.14
N ARG A 42 11.14 -14.91 -4.06
CA ARG A 42 12.45 -15.50 -3.74
C ARG A 42 13.45 -14.47 -3.23
N LEU A 43 13.46 -13.27 -3.82
CA LEU A 43 14.36 -12.19 -3.41
C LEU A 43 13.96 -11.55 -2.07
N SER A 44 12.66 -11.49 -1.78
CA SER A 44 12.13 -10.86 -0.55
C SER A 44 12.01 -11.80 0.64
N THR A 45 12.26 -13.12 0.46
CA THR A 45 12.01 -14.11 1.51
C THR A 45 13.27 -14.94 1.82
N PRO A 46 13.66 -15.04 3.10
CA PRO A 46 14.75 -15.92 3.49
C PRO A 46 14.48 -17.38 3.09
N THR A 47 15.49 -18.06 2.55
CA THR A 47 15.38 -19.43 2.02
C THR A 47 14.81 -20.41 3.06
N ARG A 48 15.13 -20.24 4.35
CA ARG A 48 14.61 -21.07 5.43
C ARG A 48 13.11 -20.99 5.64
N GLU A 49 12.47 -19.86 5.25
CA GLU A 49 11.04 -19.64 5.41
C GLU A 49 10.23 -20.12 4.17
N MET A 50 10.90 -20.35 3.05
CA MET A 50 10.27 -20.74 1.80
C MET A 50 9.37 -21.99 1.92
N PRO A 51 9.78 -23.11 2.61
CA PRO A 51 8.91 -24.27 2.78
C PRO A 51 7.61 -23.96 3.53
N LYS A 52 7.65 -23.05 4.52
CA LYS A 52 6.47 -22.62 5.27
C LYS A 52 5.52 -21.82 4.37
N LEU A 53 6.06 -20.91 3.53
CA LEU A 53 5.26 -20.14 2.58
C LEU A 53 4.56 -21.04 1.58
N VAL A 54 5.25 -21.99 0.99
CA VAL A 54 4.70 -22.98 0.05
C VAL A 54 3.57 -23.78 0.72
N ARG A 55 3.80 -24.28 1.92
CA ARG A 55 2.77 -24.99 2.68
C ARG A 55 1.55 -24.11 2.96
N ASN A 56 1.75 -22.88 3.42
CA ASN A 56 0.68 -21.96 3.72
C ASN A 56 -0.10 -21.60 2.45
N ALA A 57 0.58 -21.39 1.31
CA ALA A 57 -0.07 -21.14 0.04
C ALA A 57 -0.99 -22.31 -0.38
N ARG A 58 -0.56 -23.55 -0.19
CA ARG A 58 -1.38 -24.74 -0.43
C ARG A 58 -2.63 -24.77 0.46
N ILE A 59 -2.44 -24.49 1.76
CA ILE A 59 -3.55 -24.40 2.71
C ILE A 59 -4.56 -23.34 2.27
N PHE A 60 -4.10 -22.13 1.94
CA PHE A 60 -4.97 -21.05 1.46
C PHE A 60 -5.70 -21.40 0.15
N MET A 61 -5.02 -22.07 -0.78
CA MET A 61 -5.67 -22.56 -2.01
C MET A 61 -6.78 -23.59 -1.71
N VAL A 62 -6.53 -24.52 -0.82
CA VAL A 62 -7.54 -25.52 -0.41
C VAL A 62 -8.71 -24.83 0.29
N ILE A 63 -8.46 -23.96 1.25
CA ILE A 63 -9.51 -23.19 1.93
C ILE A 63 -10.35 -22.40 0.92
N GLY A 64 -9.70 -21.66 0.01
CA GLY A 64 -10.37 -20.86 -1.00
C GLY A 64 -11.22 -21.70 -1.94
N ALA A 65 -10.70 -22.85 -2.42
CA ALA A 65 -11.42 -23.79 -3.26
C ALA A 65 -12.62 -24.41 -2.52
N THR A 66 -12.46 -24.73 -1.24
CA THR A 66 -13.55 -25.25 -0.40
C THR A 66 -14.66 -24.22 -0.20
N ILE A 67 -14.31 -22.96 0.13
CA ILE A 67 -15.28 -21.87 0.28
C ILE A 67 -16.05 -21.67 -1.03
N LEU A 68 -15.35 -21.61 -2.15
CA LEU A 68 -15.98 -21.43 -3.46
C LEU A 68 -16.87 -22.63 -3.81
N GLY A 69 -16.41 -23.86 -3.61
CA GLY A 69 -17.17 -25.07 -3.84
C GLY A 69 -18.46 -25.13 -3.02
N LEU A 70 -18.37 -24.81 -1.73
CA LEU A 70 -19.54 -24.76 -0.84
C LEU A 70 -20.51 -23.65 -1.24
N ALA A 71 -20.02 -22.47 -1.63
CA ALA A 71 -20.86 -21.38 -2.11
C ALA A 71 -21.62 -21.77 -3.38
N LEU A 72 -20.95 -22.44 -4.33
CA LEU A 72 -21.57 -22.97 -5.54
C LEU A 72 -22.55 -24.13 -5.26
N ALA A 73 -22.33 -24.90 -4.19
CA ALA A 73 -23.23 -25.95 -3.72
C ALA A 73 -24.44 -25.42 -2.92
N GLY A 74 -24.68 -24.10 -2.92
CA GLY A 74 -25.86 -23.50 -2.31
C GLY A 74 -25.64 -22.87 -0.91
N GLN A 75 -24.41 -22.92 -0.36
CA GLN A 75 -24.08 -22.21 0.89
C GLN A 75 -23.83 -20.73 0.61
N THR A 76 -24.88 -20.01 0.16
CA THR A 76 -24.77 -18.64 -0.36
C THR A 76 -24.28 -17.62 0.66
N TRP A 77 -24.43 -17.86 1.96
CA TRP A 77 -23.90 -16.99 3.02
C TRP A 77 -22.35 -16.86 2.94
N LEU A 78 -21.63 -17.90 2.47
CA LEU A 78 -20.18 -17.83 2.25
C LEU A 78 -19.81 -16.79 1.19
N PHE A 79 -20.61 -16.68 0.13
CA PHE A 79 -20.44 -15.63 -0.86
C PHE A 79 -20.65 -14.24 -0.24
N TRP A 80 -21.74 -14.03 0.47
CA TRP A 80 -22.07 -12.73 1.03
C TRP A 80 -21.10 -12.24 2.11
N PHE A 81 -20.60 -13.13 2.97
CA PHE A 81 -19.78 -12.75 4.13
C PHE A 81 -18.27 -12.93 3.93
N LEU A 82 -17.82 -13.76 2.98
CA LEU A 82 -16.40 -14.00 2.77
C LEU A 82 -15.90 -13.51 1.39
N ILE A 83 -16.65 -13.78 0.32
CA ILE A 83 -16.21 -13.47 -1.04
C ILE A 83 -16.54 -12.02 -1.41
N LEU A 84 -17.78 -11.60 -1.26
CA LEU A 84 -18.24 -10.28 -1.66
C LEU A 84 -17.54 -9.14 -0.93
N PRO A 85 -17.35 -9.16 0.41
CA PRO A 85 -16.61 -8.12 1.10
C PRO A 85 -15.15 -8.01 0.62
N ARG A 86 -14.54 -9.12 0.24
CA ARG A 86 -13.19 -9.15 -0.33
C ARG A 86 -13.15 -8.46 -1.70
N ILE A 87 -14.14 -8.71 -2.55
CA ILE A 87 -14.25 -8.09 -3.87
C ILE A 87 -14.49 -6.58 -3.73
N LEU A 88 -15.43 -6.17 -2.89
CA LEU A 88 -15.79 -4.75 -2.73
C LEU A 88 -14.76 -3.96 -1.92
N GLY A 89 -14.09 -4.61 -0.97
CA GLY A 89 -13.08 -3.96 -0.12
C GLY A 89 -11.77 -3.68 -0.85
N THR A 90 -11.42 -4.45 -1.87
CA THR A 90 -10.15 -4.27 -2.59
C THR A 90 -10.05 -2.91 -3.29
N PRO A 91 -11.03 -2.41 -4.07
CA PRO A 91 -10.98 -1.06 -4.63
C PRO A 91 -10.86 0.03 -3.56
N VAL A 92 -11.58 -0.10 -2.45
CA VAL A 92 -11.50 0.86 -1.34
C VAL A 92 -10.09 0.88 -0.75
N MET A 93 -9.51 -0.29 -0.51
CA MET A 93 -8.14 -0.41 -0.02
C MET A 93 -7.12 0.20 -1.00
N LEU A 94 -7.33 0.00 -2.31
CA LEU A 94 -6.47 0.59 -3.34
C LEU A 94 -6.54 2.12 -3.36
N MET A 95 -7.72 2.72 -3.12
CA MET A 95 -7.83 4.18 -2.98
C MET A 95 -6.96 4.72 -1.84
N PHE A 96 -6.85 3.99 -0.73
CA PHE A 96 -5.96 4.36 0.37
C PHE A 96 -4.48 4.17 0.01
N THR A 97 -4.14 3.05 -0.62
CA THR A 97 -2.75 2.69 -0.92
C THR A 97 -2.18 3.53 -2.06
N LEU A 98 -2.95 3.77 -3.13
CA LEU A 98 -2.47 4.50 -4.29
C LEU A 98 -2.09 5.94 -3.95
N ILE A 99 -2.88 6.64 -3.15
CA ILE A 99 -2.57 8.02 -2.79
C ILE A 99 -1.28 8.15 -1.98
N GLN A 100 -0.78 7.10 -1.37
CA GLN A 100 0.45 7.12 -0.59
C GLN A 100 1.71 7.09 -1.47
N HIS A 101 1.61 6.55 -2.68
CA HIS A 101 2.76 6.28 -3.55
C HIS A 101 2.66 6.92 -4.94
N VAL A 102 1.45 7.06 -5.49
CA VAL A 102 1.27 7.62 -6.84
C VAL A 102 1.70 9.08 -6.88
N GLU A 103 2.42 9.45 -7.95
CA GLU A 103 3.00 10.80 -8.16
C GLU A 103 4.07 11.19 -7.13
N MET A 104 4.60 10.22 -6.39
CA MET A 104 5.80 10.39 -5.58
C MET A 104 7.05 10.04 -6.41
N GLN A 105 8.24 10.40 -5.92
CA GLN A 105 9.48 10.15 -6.64
C GLN A 105 9.83 8.66 -6.64
N ASP A 106 9.94 8.08 -7.85
CA ASP A 106 10.38 6.70 -8.01
C ASP A 106 11.92 6.60 -7.83
N ASN A 107 12.35 5.48 -7.24
CA ASN A 107 13.76 5.18 -7.02
C ASN A 107 14.54 6.23 -6.20
N SER A 108 13.86 7.05 -5.40
CA SER A 108 14.54 7.88 -4.41
C SER A 108 15.05 7.02 -3.25
N PRO A 109 16.29 7.23 -2.77
CA PRO A 109 16.76 6.63 -1.54
C PRO A 109 16.04 7.16 -0.29
N SER A 110 15.34 8.31 -0.43
CA SER A 110 14.61 8.95 0.65
C SER A 110 13.15 8.47 0.70
N ILE A 111 12.77 7.89 1.82
CA ILE A 111 11.36 7.53 2.11
C ILE A 111 10.45 8.76 2.07
N LEU A 112 10.96 9.92 2.50
CA LEU A 112 10.21 11.18 2.53
C LEU A 112 9.82 11.70 1.15
N GLU A 113 10.53 11.27 0.09
CA GLU A 113 10.26 11.63 -1.30
C GLU A 113 9.42 10.59 -2.03
N SER A 114 9.45 9.33 -1.56
CA SER A 114 8.83 8.19 -2.23
C SER A 114 7.45 7.81 -1.66
N THR A 115 7.05 8.45 -0.56
CA THR A 115 5.75 8.19 0.07
C THR A 115 5.21 9.42 0.80
N ARG A 116 3.90 9.40 1.08
CA ARG A 116 3.22 10.48 1.81
C ARG A 116 2.26 9.94 2.86
N SER A 117 2.10 10.71 3.93
CA SER A 117 1.02 10.56 4.90
C SER A 117 -0.15 11.47 4.53
N PHE A 118 -1.38 11.13 4.91
CA PHE A 118 -2.56 11.95 4.68
C PHE A 118 -3.49 11.95 5.89
N ARG A 119 -4.26 13.03 6.04
CA ARG A 119 -5.24 13.17 7.13
C ARG A 119 -6.53 12.45 6.77
N THR A 120 -7.13 11.80 7.75
CA THR A 120 -8.46 11.18 7.62
C THR A 120 -9.19 11.20 8.96
N VAL A 121 -10.48 10.88 8.94
CA VAL A 121 -11.28 10.79 10.16
C VAL A 121 -10.88 9.57 10.99
N TRP A 122 -10.98 9.67 12.32
CA TRP A 122 -10.51 8.65 13.24
C TRP A 122 -11.05 7.24 12.93
N PRO A 123 -12.35 7.02 12.64
CA PRO A 123 -12.81 5.65 12.35
C PRO A 123 -12.16 5.05 11.10
N ALA A 124 -11.94 5.85 10.05
CA ALA A 124 -11.26 5.39 8.84
C ALA A 124 -9.78 5.12 9.10
N SER A 125 -9.10 5.99 9.86
CA SER A 125 -7.72 5.78 10.28
C SER A 125 -7.56 4.48 11.08
N PHE A 126 -8.45 4.24 12.05
CA PHE A 126 -8.43 3.02 12.86
C PHE A 126 -8.67 1.76 12.02
N LEU A 127 -9.70 1.76 11.15
CA LEU A 127 -10.01 0.63 10.26
C LEU A 127 -8.89 0.37 9.24
N TYR A 128 -8.15 1.40 8.88
CA TYR A 128 -6.96 1.31 8.03
C TYR A 128 -5.68 1.02 8.84
N ALA A 129 -5.80 0.60 10.11
CA ALA A 129 -4.66 0.35 10.99
C ALA A 129 -3.69 1.53 11.10
N HIS A 130 -4.21 2.76 11.12
CA HIS A 130 -3.44 4.02 11.13
C HIS A 130 -2.38 4.15 10.03
N MET A 131 -2.48 3.34 8.95
CA MET A 131 -1.57 3.37 7.80
C MET A 131 -1.67 4.65 6.96
N ASN A 132 -2.59 5.54 7.26
CA ASN A 132 -2.57 6.92 6.76
C ASN A 132 -1.35 7.72 7.24
N ASN A 133 -0.69 7.29 8.34
CA ASN A 133 0.61 7.77 8.80
C ASN A 133 1.73 6.94 8.15
N HIS A 134 1.83 6.99 6.85
CA HIS A 134 2.59 6.03 6.06
C HIS A 134 4.09 6.36 6.01
N VAL A 135 4.45 7.62 6.03
CA VAL A 135 5.84 8.09 6.16
C VAL A 135 6.42 7.59 7.48
N GLU A 136 5.69 7.76 8.57
CA GLU A 136 6.07 7.35 9.92
C GLU A 136 6.24 5.82 10.00
N HIS A 137 5.32 5.10 9.36
CA HIS A 137 5.42 3.63 9.27
C HIS A 137 6.68 3.18 8.52
N HIS A 138 7.02 3.81 7.41
CA HIS A 138 8.22 3.46 6.65
C HIS A 138 9.52 3.84 7.37
N LEU A 139 9.52 4.97 8.11
CA LEU A 139 10.69 5.37 8.89
C LEU A 139 10.91 4.45 10.10
N PHE A 140 9.83 3.98 10.73
CA PHE A 140 9.87 3.17 11.94
C PHE A 140 8.96 1.94 11.84
N PRO A 141 9.29 0.96 10.97
CA PRO A 141 8.42 -0.20 10.69
C PRO A 141 8.21 -1.12 11.90
N GLN A 142 9.01 -0.99 12.95
CA GLN A 142 8.86 -1.75 14.19
C GLN A 142 7.81 -1.16 15.14
N VAL A 143 7.36 0.07 14.90
CA VAL A 143 6.32 0.70 15.73
C VAL A 143 4.97 0.09 15.39
N PRO A 144 4.23 -0.43 16.39
CA PRO A 144 2.92 -1.01 16.18
C PRO A 144 1.93 0.02 15.63
N PHE A 145 1.00 -0.41 14.77
CA PHE A 145 0.04 0.47 14.09
C PHE A 145 -0.73 1.41 15.04
N TYR A 146 -1.11 0.93 16.22
CA TYR A 146 -1.85 1.73 17.20
C TYR A 146 -1.02 2.87 17.83
N ALA A 147 0.31 2.80 17.72
CA ALA A 147 1.22 3.84 18.21
C ALA A 147 1.63 4.85 17.12
N LEU A 148 1.31 4.61 15.85
CA LEU A 148 1.65 5.50 14.74
C LEU A 148 1.11 6.94 14.91
N PRO A 149 -0.11 7.19 15.41
CA PRO A 149 -0.56 8.56 15.66
C PRO A 149 0.31 9.31 16.67
N LYS A 150 0.74 8.65 17.75
CA LYS A 150 1.63 9.24 18.74
C LYS A 150 3.04 9.48 18.16
N LEU A 151 3.52 8.54 17.35
CA LEU A 151 4.79 8.72 16.63
C LEU A 151 4.74 9.95 15.74
N GLN A 152 3.68 10.13 14.94
CA GLN A 152 3.48 11.28 14.08
C GLN A 152 3.55 12.59 14.87
N GLU A 153 2.90 12.68 16.01
CA GLU A 153 3.00 13.87 16.88
C GLU A 153 4.43 14.13 17.34
N THR A 154 5.16 13.05 17.67
CA THR A 154 6.53 13.14 18.20
C THR A 154 7.55 13.63 17.17
N ILE A 155 7.41 13.20 15.90
CA ILE A 155 8.36 13.53 14.83
C ILE A 155 7.83 14.55 13.83
N ARG A 156 6.72 15.22 14.15
CA ARG A 156 5.98 16.11 13.25
C ARG A 156 6.85 17.18 12.58
N GLU A 157 7.83 17.71 13.30
CA GLU A 157 8.74 18.73 12.79
C GLU A 157 9.84 18.18 11.86
N GLN A 158 9.98 16.85 11.81
CA GLN A 158 11.06 16.15 11.09
C GLN A 158 10.55 15.47 9.80
N VAL A 159 9.24 15.41 9.62
CA VAL A 159 8.60 14.77 8.46
C VAL A 159 7.77 15.79 7.67
N PRO A 160 7.52 15.55 6.37
CA PRO A 160 6.60 16.38 5.60
C PRO A 160 5.21 16.44 6.23
N GLU A 161 4.56 17.59 6.13
CA GLU A 161 3.18 17.73 6.60
C GLU A 161 2.26 16.76 5.84
N ALA A 162 1.41 16.03 6.57
CA ALA A 162 0.44 15.12 5.99
C ALA A 162 -0.55 15.87 5.08
N ASP A 163 -0.85 15.28 3.93
CA ASP A 163 -1.81 15.83 2.96
C ASP A 163 -3.18 16.10 3.61
N PRO A 164 -3.90 17.13 3.15
CA PRO A 164 -5.02 17.70 3.90
C PRO A 164 -6.25 16.79 4.04
N GLY A 165 -6.32 15.69 3.33
CA GLY A 165 -7.39 14.72 3.52
C GLY A 165 -7.53 13.70 2.39
N PHE A 166 -8.09 12.55 2.74
CA PHE A 166 -8.27 11.41 1.85
C PHE A 166 -8.94 11.76 0.51
N TRP A 167 -10.08 12.42 0.54
CA TRP A 167 -10.82 12.75 -0.69
C TRP A 167 -10.08 13.78 -1.54
N ARG A 168 -9.52 14.80 -0.90
CA ARG A 168 -8.77 15.83 -1.63
C ARG A 168 -7.55 15.23 -2.31
N THR A 169 -6.78 14.40 -1.62
CA THR A 169 -5.61 13.76 -2.19
C THR A 169 -5.97 12.81 -3.34
N ASN A 170 -7.07 12.03 -3.22
CA ASN A 170 -7.56 11.20 -4.32
C ASN A 170 -7.97 12.04 -5.55
N LEU A 171 -8.66 13.17 -5.35
CA LEU A 171 -9.05 14.05 -6.45
C LEU A 171 -7.84 14.72 -7.12
N GLU A 172 -6.83 15.09 -6.35
CA GLU A 172 -5.57 15.63 -6.87
C GLU A 172 -4.86 14.59 -7.75
N VAL A 173 -4.69 13.36 -7.26
CA VAL A 173 -4.13 12.24 -8.04
C VAL A 173 -4.93 12.01 -9.32
N LEU A 174 -6.26 11.91 -9.22
CA LEU A 174 -7.13 11.72 -10.38
C LEU A 174 -6.99 12.87 -11.40
N SER A 175 -6.89 14.11 -10.95
CA SER A 175 -6.71 15.27 -11.82
C SER A 175 -5.38 15.25 -12.59
N VAL A 176 -4.30 14.76 -11.95
CA VAL A 176 -2.98 14.62 -12.58
C VAL A 176 -3.00 13.50 -13.61
N VAL A 177 -3.52 12.34 -13.22
CA VAL A 177 -3.68 11.16 -14.08
C VAL A 177 -4.53 11.50 -15.33
N TRP A 178 -5.65 12.23 -15.15
CA TRP A 178 -6.51 12.67 -16.23
C TRP A 178 -5.82 13.66 -17.19
N ARG A 179 -5.08 14.64 -16.66
CA ARG A 179 -4.32 15.59 -17.48
C ARG A 179 -3.23 14.91 -18.30
N ARG A 180 -2.57 13.91 -17.72
CA ARG A 180 -1.54 13.10 -18.38
C ARG A 180 -2.11 12.33 -19.57
N SER A 181 -3.25 11.68 -19.42
CA SER A 181 -3.91 10.93 -20.50
C SER A 181 -4.33 11.81 -21.70
N ARG A 182 -4.44 13.14 -21.49
CA ARG A 182 -4.71 14.13 -22.55
C ARG A 182 -3.45 14.72 -23.20
N GLY A 183 -2.28 14.09 -23.01
CA GLY A 183 -1.01 14.56 -23.57
C GLY A 183 -0.50 15.88 -22.99
N ARG A 184 -1.11 16.37 -21.92
CA ARG A 184 -0.61 17.54 -21.19
C ARG A 184 0.47 17.07 -20.23
N HIS A 185 1.74 17.21 -20.63
CA HIS A 185 2.86 16.98 -19.73
C HIS A 185 2.74 17.91 -18.51
N THR A 186 2.16 17.45 -17.46
CA THR A 186 2.30 18.04 -16.15
C THR A 186 3.70 17.67 -15.67
N LYS A 187 4.59 18.67 -15.49
CA LYS A 187 5.72 18.48 -14.57
C LYS A 187 5.15 17.87 -13.32
N ALA A 188 5.78 16.81 -12.80
CA ALA A 188 5.42 16.21 -11.52
C ALA A 188 5.01 17.34 -10.59
N ALA A 189 3.80 17.25 -10.02
CA ALA A 189 3.31 18.28 -9.12
C ALA A 189 4.44 18.55 -8.17
N THR A 190 4.85 19.81 -8.05
CA THR A 190 6.02 20.21 -7.30
C THR A 190 5.90 19.54 -5.95
N ILE A 191 6.66 18.46 -5.76
CA ILE A 191 6.77 17.79 -4.48
C ILE A 191 7.07 18.92 -3.53
N ARG A 192 6.26 19.15 -2.52
CA ARG A 192 6.59 20.08 -1.45
C ARG A 192 7.92 19.59 -0.93
N GLN A 193 8.99 20.27 -1.34
CA GLN A 193 10.32 19.94 -0.89
C GLN A 193 10.26 19.93 0.62
N ALA A 194 10.52 18.77 1.21
CA ALA A 194 10.77 18.71 2.63
C ALA A 194 11.83 19.77 2.95
N PRO A 195 11.67 20.58 3.99
CA PRO A 195 12.72 21.49 4.37
C PRO A 195 14.01 20.69 4.47
N HIS A 196 15.10 21.21 3.89
CA HIS A 196 16.44 20.58 3.86
C HIS A 196 17.05 20.40 5.26
N MET A 197 16.30 19.88 6.21
CA MET A 197 16.69 19.78 7.62
C MET A 197 17.10 18.38 8.08
N ILE A 198 17.12 17.40 7.18
CA ILE A 198 17.79 16.13 7.50
C ILE A 198 19.11 16.09 6.73
N ALA A 199 20.00 17.06 7.04
CA ALA A 199 21.42 16.89 6.82
C ALA A 199 21.91 15.67 7.61
N GLU A 200 22.79 14.89 6.99
CA GLU A 200 23.52 13.77 7.54
C GLU A 200 23.82 13.95 9.05
N GLY A 201 23.23 13.14 9.91
CA GLY A 201 23.39 13.20 11.37
C GLY A 201 22.08 13.34 12.19
N GLY A 202 20.94 13.60 11.58
CA GLY A 202 19.65 13.67 12.29
C GLY A 202 19.18 12.31 12.83
N PHE A 203 19.45 11.24 12.13
CA PHE A 203 19.04 9.88 12.50
C PHE A 203 19.79 9.34 13.74
N GLU A 204 21.07 9.62 13.88
CA GLU A 204 21.86 9.20 15.05
C GLU A 204 21.39 9.86 16.36
N ARG A 205 20.88 11.09 16.28
CA ARG A 205 20.35 11.80 17.45
C ARG A 205 19.00 11.29 17.95
N ILE A 206 18.18 10.69 17.07
CA ILE A 206 16.88 10.12 17.45
C ILE A 206 17.09 8.76 18.12
N ALA A 207 17.97 7.93 17.59
CA ALA A 207 18.31 6.63 18.17
C ALA A 207 18.95 6.74 19.56
N SER A 208 19.73 7.78 19.81
CA SER A 208 20.41 8.01 21.11
C SER A 208 19.50 8.60 22.21
N ARG A 209 18.31 9.12 21.86
CA ARG A 209 17.33 9.65 22.84
C ARG A 209 16.24 8.66 23.23
N SER A 210 16.15 7.51 22.56
CA SER A 210 15.16 6.44 22.80
C SER A 210 15.73 5.24 23.57
N MET A 211 16.99 5.29 23.97
CA MET A 211 17.61 4.42 24.97
C MET A 211 17.73 5.19 26.29
#